data_bdcbbe3f973e070c55b63b14f8dd3900
#
_entry.id   bdcbbe3f973e070c55b63b14f8dd3900
#
_cell.length_a   1.000
_cell.length_b   1.000
_cell.length_c   1.000
_cell.angle_alpha   90.00
_cell.angle_beta   90.00
_cell.angle_gamma   90.00
#
_symmetry.space_group_name_H-M   'P 1'
#
loop_
_entity.id
_entity.type
_entity.pdbx_description
1 polymer ?
#
loop_
_entity_poly.entity_id
_entity_poly.type
_entity_poly.pdbx_seq_one_letter_code
_entity_poly.pdbx_strand_id
1 'polypeptide(L)'
;VAPDFIKVSLNETNRMMRMVTDLLHLSRIDNETSHLDVELINFTAFITFILNRFDKMKSQDEDKKYELVRDYPINSVWIEIDTDKMTQVIDNILNNAIKYSPDGGKITVSMKTTEDQMILSISDQGLGIPKQDLPKIFDRFYRVDRARSRAQGGTGLGLAIAKEIIKQHNGFIWAKSEYGKGSTFTIVLPYEKDAVKEEAWEDEVEE
;
A
#
# COMPACT_ATOMS: atom_id res chain seq x y z
N VAL A 1 -31.82 -12.60 15.76
CA VAL A 1 -30.75 -12.48 16.80
C VAL A 1 -29.57 -13.40 16.53
N ALA A 2 -29.78 -14.69 16.11
CA ALA A 2 -28.70 -15.63 15.86
C ALA A 2 -27.81 -15.26 14.62
N PRO A 3 -28.35 -14.81 13.46
CA PRO A 3 -27.52 -14.48 12.29
C PRO A 3 -26.57 -13.31 12.54
N ASP A 4 -27.01 -12.28 13.28
CA ASP A 4 -26.20 -11.11 13.57
C ASP A 4 -25.03 -11.44 14.51
N PHE A 5 -25.28 -12.28 15.51
CA PHE A 5 -24.24 -12.74 16.43
C PHE A 5 -23.18 -13.56 15.71
N ILE A 6 -23.56 -14.46 14.80
CA ILE A 6 -22.63 -15.25 14.00
C ILE A 6 -21.77 -14.34 13.11
N LYS A 7 -22.39 -13.34 12.46
CA LYS A 7 -21.69 -12.37 11.62
C LYS A 7 -20.68 -11.54 12.42
N VAL A 8 -21.05 -11.09 13.61
CA VAL A 8 -20.13 -10.35 14.49
C VAL A 8 -18.98 -11.25 14.94
N SER A 9 -19.25 -12.49 15.35
CA SER A 9 -18.23 -13.44 15.79
C SER A 9 -17.26 -13.77 14.65
N LEU A 10 -17.76 -13.99 13.43
CA LEU A 10 -16.94 -14.24 12.25
C LEU A 10 -16.03 -13.04 11.92
N ASN A 11 -16.55 -11.82 11.98
CA ASN A 11 -15.79 -10.62 11.75
C ASN A 11 -14.65 -10.42 12.76
N GLU A 12 -14.91 -10.70 14.05
CA GLU A 12 -13.88 -10.62 15.10
C GLU A 12 -12.85 -11.73 14.94
N THR A 13 -13.24 -12.96 14.59
CA THR A 13 -12.31 -14.05 14.29
C THR A 13 -11.40 -13.70 13.11
N ASN A 14 -11.95 -13.21 12.01
CA ASN A 14 -11.18 -12.77 10.85
C ASN A 14 -10.24 -11.60 11.19
N ARG A 15 -10.64 -10.72 12.08
CA ARG A 15 -9.79 -9.63 12.58
C ARG A 15 -8.63 -10.18 13.41
N MET A 16 -8.88 -11.13 14.31
CA MET A 16 -7.84 -11.78 15.12
C MET A 16 -6.84 -12.53 14.23
N MET A 17 -7.32 -13.28 13.24
CA MET A 17 -6.45 -13.96 12.28
C MET A 17 -5.52 -12.97 11.55
N ARG A 18 -6.06 -11.87 11.03
CA ARG A 18 -5.24 -10.81 10.40
C ARG A 18 -4.22 -10.24 11.37
N MET A 19 -4.61 -9.96 12.62
CA MET A 19 -3.70 -9.43 13.64
C MET A 19 -2.55 -10.39 13.94
N VAL A 20 -2.82 -11.69 14.07
CA VAL A 20 -1.79 -12.72 14.28
C VAL A 20 -0.85 -12.81 13.09
N THR A 21 -1.37 -12.81 11.86
CA THR A 21 -0.57 -12.81 10.63
C THR A 21 0.33 -11.57 10.55
N ASP A 22 -0.22 -10.38 10.82
CA ASP A 22 0.50 -9.12 10.84
C ASP A 22 1.63 -9.13 11.89
N LEU A 23 1.36 -9.65 13.09
CA LEU A 23 2.36 -9.79 14.15
C LEU A 23 3.47 -10.76 13.80
N LEU A 24 3.14 -11.90 13.20
CA LEU A 24 4.14 -12.87 12.73
C LEU A 24 5.03 -12.25 11.64
N HIS A 25 4.46 -11.46 10.73
CA HIS A 25 5.22 -10.71 9.73
C HIS A 25 6.22 -9.75 10.39
N LEU A 26 5.75 -8.90 11.32
CA LEU A 26 6.63 -7.96 12.03
C LEU A 26 7.70 -8.68 12.83
N SER A 27 7.36 -9.78 13.50
CA SER A 27 8.33 -10.58 14.25
C SER A 27 9.44 -11.16 13.36
N ARG A 28 9.10 -11.62 12.15
CA ARG A 28 10.10 -12.11 11.19
C ARG A 28 11.01 -10.99 10.68
N ILE A 29 10.47 -9.81 10.46
CA ILE A 29 11.23 -8.62 10.05
C ILE A 29 12.18 -8.20 11.18
N ASP A 30 11.70 -8.12 12.42
CA ASP A 30 12.50 -7.73 13.59
C ASP A 30 13.68 -8.68 13.87
N ASN A 31 13.51 -9.96 13.56
CA ASN A 31 14.53 -10.99 13.74
C ASN A 31 15.48 -11.14 12.53
N GLU A 32 15.41 -10.24 11.55
CA GLU A 32 16.21 -10.29 10.31
C GLU A 32 16.09 -11.63 9.53
N THR A 33 15.05 -12.42 9.83
CA THR A 33 14.79 -13.70 9.16
C THR A 33 13.95 -13.54 7.89
N SER A 34 13.49 -12.33 7.61
CA SER A 34 12.72 -12.00 6.40
C SER A 34 13.69 -11.59 5.29
N HIS A 35 14.07 -12.53 4.43
CA HIS A 35 14.76 -12.19 3.19
C HIS A 35 13.74 -11.64 2.19
N LEU A 36 14.15 -10.60 1.43
CA LEU A 36 13.42 -10.15 0.26
C LEU A 36 13.73 -11.09 -0.91
N ASP A 37 12.70 -11.50 -1.63
CA ASP A 37 12.82 -12.17 -2.92
C ASP A 37 12.70 -11.09 -4.01
N VAL A 38 13.82 -10.42 -4.29
CA VAL A 38 13.87 -9.25 -5.16
C VAL A 38 14.06 -9.69 -6.60
N GLU A 39 13.21 -9.18 -7.49
CA GLU A 39 13.29 -9.41 -8.93
C GLU A 39 13.11 -8.08 -9.69
N LEU A 40 13.74 -7.98 -10.87
CA LEU A 40 13.58 -6.84 -11.76
C LEU A 40 12.23 -6.93 -12.47
N ILE A 41 11.34 -6.00 -12.20
CA ILE A 41 9.97 -6.02 -12.74
C ILE A 41 9.59 -4.71 -13.42
N ASN A 42 8.66 -4.78 -14.37
CA ASN A 42 7.99 -3.61 -14.91
C ASN A 42 6.97 -3.07 -13.89
N PHE A 43 7.36 -2.07 -13.11
CA PHE A 43 6.53 -1.49 -12.06
C PHE A 43 5.27 -0.81 -12.60
N THR A 44 5.32 -0.24 -13.81
CA THR A 44 4.14 0.36 -14.45
C THR A 44 3.06 -0.70 -14.71
N ALA A 45 3.45 -1.87 -15.20
CA ALA A 45 2.55 -3.00 -15.38
C ALA A 45 2.05 -3.55 -14.04
N PHE A 46 2.95 -3.67 -13.05
CA PHE A 46 2.64 -4.15 -11.72
C PHE A 46 1.60 -3.29 -10.99
N ILE A 47 1.80 -1.96 -10.93
CA ILE A 47 0.83 -1.05 -10.29
C ILE A 47 -0.51 -1.06 -11.03
N THR A 48 -0.48 -1.12 -12.37
CA THR A 48 -1.69 -1.20 -13.20
C THR A 48 -2.48 -2.47 -12.90
N PHE A 49 -1.81 -3.62 -12.75
CA PHE A 49 -2.45 -4.88 -12.36
C PHE A 49 -3.14 -4.78 -11.00
N ILE A 50 -2.48 -4.20 -10.00
CA ILE A 50 -3.07 -3.99 -8.67
C ILE A 50 -4.32 -3.11 -8.77
N LEU A 51 -4.23 -1.97 -9.45
CA LEU A 51 -5.36 -1.03 -9.58
C LEU A 51 -6.55 -1.64 -10.33
N ASN A 52 -6.30 -2.45 -11.37
CA ASN A 52 -7.36 -3.17 -12.07
C ASN A 52 -8.08 -4.17 -11.17
N ARG A 53 -7.37 -4.80 -10.23
CA ARG A 53 -7.99 -5.66 -9.21
C ARG A 53 -8.95 -4.87 -8.31
N PHE A 54 -8.56 -3.67 -7.87
CA PHE A 54 -9.43 -2.78 -7.07
C PHE A 54 -10.64 -2.28 -7.88
N ASP A 55 -10.48 -1.92 -9.15
CA ASP A 55 -11.61 -1.56 -10.03
C ASP A 55 -12.60 -2.73 -10.18
N LYS A 56 -12.10 -3.94 -10.35
CA LYS A 56 -12.93 -5.15 -10.42
C LYS A 56 -13.69 -5.41 -9.10
N MET A 57 -13.03 -5.22 -7.96
CA MET A 57 -13.69 -5.34 -6.65
C MET A 57 -14.77 -4.27 -6.46
N LYS A 58 -14.54 -3.05 -6.96
CA LYS A 58 -15.52 -1.97 -6.94
C LYS A 58 -16.75 -2.31 -7.79
N SER A 59 -16.57 -2.85 -9.01
CA SER A 59 -17.67 -3.21 -9.89
C SER A 59 -18.57 -4.32 -9.33
N GLN A 60 -18.13 -5.07 -8.33
CA GLN A 60 -18.87 -6.13 -7.64
C GLN A 60 -19.56 -5.65 -6.35
N ASP A 61 -19.37 -4.39 -5.95
CA ASP A 61 -19.86 -3.83 -4.70
C ASP A 61 -20.37 -2.41 -4.94
N GLU A 62 -21.69 -2.28 -5.11
CA GLU A 62 -22.38 -1.01 -5.42
C GLU A 62 -22.22 0.04 -4.31
N ASP A 63 -21.89 -0.36 -3.08
CA ASP A 63 -21.65 0.56 -1.96
C ASP A 63 -20.28 1.26 -2.07
N LYS A 64 -19.37 0.79 -2.93
CA LYS A 64 -18.06 1.41 -3.12
C LYS A 64 -18.09 2.57 -4.11
N LYS A 65 -17.98 3.78 -3.60
CA LYS A 65 -18.15 5.04 -4.37
C LYS A 65 -16.87 5.76 -4.76
N TYR A 66 -15.69 5.11 -4.67
CA TYR A 66 -14.42 5.75 -5.05
C TYR A 66 -14.16 5.68 -6.56
N GLU A 67 -13.39 6.63 -7.07
CA GLU A 67 -12.85 6.65 -8.43
C GLU A 67 -11.32 6.51 -8.36
N LEU A 68 -10.75 5.51 -9.06
CA LEU A 68 -9.30 5.35 -9.19
C LEU A 68 -8.79 6.17 -10.39
N VAL A 69 -7.95 7.15 -10.10
CA VAL A 69 -7.30 8.00 -11.11
C VAL A 69 -5.83 7.57 -11.23
N ARG A 70 -5.40 7.29 -12.46
CA ARG A 70 -4.03 6.89 -12.79
C ARG A 70 -3.31 8.09 -13.40
N ASP A 71 -2.34 8.64 -12.67
CA ASP A 71 -1.52 9.78 -13.07
C ASP A 71 -0.05 9.36 -13.12
N TYR A 72 0.27 8.46 -14.06
CA TYR A 72 1.63 8.00 -14.28
C TYR A 72 1.90 7.71 -15.76
N PRO A 73 3.18 7.79 -16.19
CA PRO A 73 3.52 7.58 -17.60
C PRO A 73 3.20 6.15 -18.04
N ILE A 74 2.85 6.00 -19.32
CA ILE A 74 2.61 4.69 -19.96
C ILE A 74 3.95 3.94 -20.12
N ASN A 75 5.06 4.66 -20.15
CA ASN A 75 6.38 4.07 -20.31
C ASN A 75 6.71 3.10 -19.17
N SER A 76 7.37 2.00 -19.52
CA SER A 76 7.81 1.01 -18.57
C SER A 76 8.86 1.60 -17.60
N VAL A 77 8.60 1.46 -16.31
CA VAL A 77 9.55 1.76 -15.24
C VAL A 77 9.97 0.42 -14.64
N TRP A 78 11.24 0.07 -14.81
CA TRP A 78 11.78 -1.17 -14.27
C TRP A 78 12.47 -0.91 -12.95
N ILE A 79 12.23 -1.78 -11.96
CA ILE A 79 12.74 -1.64 -10.60
C ILE A 79 12.87 -3.01 -9.95
N GLU A 80 13.88 -3.18 -9.11
CA GLU A 80 14.07 -4.36 -8.30
C GLU A 80 13.22 -4.30 -7.03
N ILE A 81 12.26 -5.22 -6.89
CA ILE A 81 11.41 -5.32 -5.70
C ILE A 81 10.97 -6.77 -5.44
N ASP A 82 10.62 -7.05 -4.19
CA ASP A 82 9.81 -8.21 -3.81
C ASP A 82 8.33 -7.87 -4.09
N THR A 83 7.74 -8.53 -5.10
CA THR A 83 6.39 -8.24 -5.60
C THR A 83 5.30 -8.54 -4.58
N ASP A 84 5.45 -9.59 -3.77
CA ASP A 84 4.49 -9.97 -2.73
C ASP A 84 4.47 -8.94 -1.60
N LYS A 85 5.66 -8.55 -1.15
CA LYS A 85 5.81 -7.52 -0.12
C LYS A 85 5.30 -6.15 -0.59
N MET A 86 5.64 -5.78 -1.83
CA MET A 86 5.20 -4.50 -2.40
C MET A 86 3.68 -4.49 -2.65
N THR A 87 3.09 -5.62 -3.06
CA THR A 87 1.63 -5.78 -3.11
C THR A 87 1.01 -5.49 -1.75
N GLN A 88 1.56 -6.05 -0.67
CA GLN A 88 1.08 -5.80 0.69
C GLN A 88 1.15 -4.32 1.09
N VAL A 89 2.23 -3.62 0.71
CA VAL A 89 2.36 -2.17 0.96
C VAL A 89 1.26 -1.39 0.26
N ILE A 90 1.09 -1.62 -1.04
CA ILE A 90 0.12 -0.89 -1.86
C ILE A 90 -1.31 -1.20 -1.40
N ASP A 91 -1.61 -2.46 -1.10
CA ASP A 91 -2.91 -2.87 -0.57
C ASP A 91 -3.25 -2.19 0.76
N ASN A 92 -2.28 -2.10 1.67
CA ASN A 92 -2.47 -1.42 2.96
C ASN A 92 -2.82 0.06 2.76
N ILE A 93 -2.16 0.74 1.83
CA ILE A 93 -2.41 2.17 1.58
C ILE A 93 -3.73 2.38 0.84
N LEU A 94 -4.01 1.61 -0.23
CA LEU A 94 -5.26 1.71 -0.99
C LEU A 94 -6.49 1.36 -0.13
N ASN A 95 -6.41 0.30 0.67
CA ASN A 95 -7.48 -0.05 1.59
C ASN A 95 -7.71 1.04 2.64
N ASN A 96 -6.65 1.71 3.12
CA ASN A 96 -6.81 2.87 4.01
C ASN A 96 -7.47 4.04 3.27
N ALA A 97 -7.05 4.37 2.04
CA ALA A 97 -7.66 5.43 1.24
C ALA A 97 -9.16 5.21 1.04
N ILE A 98 -9.57 3.98 0.68
CA ILE A 98 -10.98 3.61 0.52
C ILE A 98 -11.73 3.69 1.86
N LYS A 99 -11.16 3.12 2.90
CA LYS A 99 -11.76 3.03 4.23
C LYS A 99 -12.02 4.40 4.86
N TYR A 100 -11.11 5.34 4.67
CA TYR A 100 -11.19 6.67 5.25
C TYR A 100 -11.78 7.72 4.31
N SER A 101 -12.34 7.30 3.17
CA SER A 101 -13.14 8.10 2.25
C SER A 101 -14.60 7.60 2.23
N PRO A 102 -15.37 7.74 3.33
CA PRO A 102 -16.69 7.13 3.47
C PRO A 102 -17.72 7.67 2.45
N ASP A 103 -17.56 8.92 2.02
CA ASP A 103 -18.45 9.55 1.04
C ASP A 103 -17.99 9.28 -0.41
N GLY A 104 -16.96 8.46 -0.58
CA GLY A 104 -16.33 8.21 -1.87
C GLY A 104 -15.30 9.28 -2.21
N GLY A 105 -15.16 9.58 -3.51
CA GLY A 105 -14.20 10.55 -4.02
C GLY A 105 -13.10 9.93 -4.85
N LYS A 106 -12.10 10.74 -5.21
CA LYS A 106 -10.99 10.30 -6.04
C LYS A 106 -9.86 9.76 -5.18
N ILE A 107 -9.33 8.63 -5.61
CA ILE A 107 -8.06 8.08 -5.14
C ILE A 107 -7.11 8.16 -6.32
N THR A 108 -6.15 9.08 -6.26
CA THR A 108 -5.19 9.30 -7.34
C THR A 108 -3.89 8.57 -7.04
N VAL A 109 -3.46 7.73 -7.97
CA VAL A 109 -2.15 7.08 -7.93
C VAL A 109 -1.27 7.74 -8.96
N SER A 110 -0.20 8.39 -8.50
CA SER A 110 0.78 9.05 -9.36
C SER A 110 2.17 8.45 -9.17
N MET A 111 2.93 8.39 -10.27
CA MET A 111 4.30 7.87 -10.26
C MET A 111 5.21 8.79 -11.06
N LYS A 112 6.40 9.06 -10.52
CA LYS A 112 7.45 9.84 -11.16
C LYS A 112 8.79 9.17 -10.93
N THR A 113 9.71 9.34 -11.87
CA THR A 113 11.10 8.89 -11.73
C THR A 113 12.05 10.08 -11.82
N THR A 114 13.12 10.02 -11.05
CA THR A 114 14.32 10.85 -11.21
C THR A 114 15.45 9.96 -11.76
N GLU A 115 16.69 10.40 -11.70
CA GLU A 115 17.84 9.58 -12.14
C GLU A 115 18.07 8.38 -11.22
N ASP A 116 17.79 8.53 -9.93
CA ASP A 116 18.12 7.59 -8.87
C ASP A 116 16.92 7.13 -8.01
N GLN A 117 15.71 7.64 -8.28
CA GLN A 117 14.55 7.38 -7.45
C GLN A 117 13.26 7.19 -8.27
N MET A 118 12.44 6.24 -7.84
CA MET A 118 11.04 6.14 -8.23
C MET A 118 10.17 6.61 -7.07
N ILE A 119 9.25 7.52 -7.35
CA ILE A 119 8.34 8.15 -6.38
C ILE A 119 6.92 7.76 -6.73
N LEU A 120 6.29 6.96 -5.87
CA LEU A 120 4.89 6.58 -5.96
C LEU A 120 4.09 7.34 -4.91
N SER A 121 3.01 8.02 -5.32
CA SER A 121 2.10 8.72 -4.40
C SER A 121 0.67 8.22 -4.58
N ILE A 122 0.00 7.98 -3.46
CA ILE A 122 -1.41 7.59 -3.40
C ILE A 122 -2.14 8.64 -2.56
N SER A 123 -3.03 9.39 -3.22
CA SER A 123 -3.78 10.49 -2.62
C SER A 123 -5.27 10.17 -2.55
N ASP A 124 -5.88 10.38 -1.41
CA ASP A 124 -7.33 10.28 -1.19
C ASP A 124 -7.95 11.65 -0.89
N GLN A 125 -9.26 11.77 -1.06
CA GLN A 125 -10.09 12.92 -0.69
C GLN A 125 -10.95 12.61 0.55
N GLY A 126 -10.42 11.78 1.45
CA GLY A 126 -11.13 11.33 2.63
C GLY A 126 -11.06 12.30 3.82
N LEU A 127 -11.21 11.72 5.01
CA LEU A 127 -11.27 12.47 6.27
C LEU A 127 -9.97 13.21 6.62
N GLY A 128 -8.86 12.81 6.02
CA GLY A 128 -7.56 13.31 6.40
C GLY A 128 -7.12 12.87 7.81
N ILE A 129 -5.92 13.28 8.19
CA ILE A 129 -5.27 12.92 9.46
C ILE A 129 -4.96 14.19 10.23
N PRO A 130 -5.35 14.30 11.52
CA PRO A 130 -4.99 15.44 12.35
C PRO A 130 -3.46 15.60 12.44
N LYS A 131 -2.97 16.83 12.42
CA LYS A 131 -1.54 17.13 12.40
C LYS A 131 -0.76 16.48 13.56
N GLN A 132 -1.38 16.40 14.73
CA GLN A 132 -0.81 15.78 15.93
C GLN A 132 -0.62 14.27 15.82
N ASP A 133 -1.35 13.62 14.93
CA ASP A 133 -1.34 12.16 14.74
C ASP A 133 -0.39 11.73 13.63
N LEU A 134 -0.09 12.62 12.66
CA LEU A 134 0.79 12.34 11.52
C LEU A 134 2.14 11.69 11.91
N PRO A 135 2.86 12.13 12.96
CA PRO A 135 4.13 11.50 13.35
C PRO A 135 3.99 10.06 13.84
N LYS A 136 2.78 9.65 14.23
CA LYS A 136 2.50 8.36 14.90
C LYS A 136 1.79 7.33 14.03
N ILE A 137 1.31 7.72 12.85
CA ILE A 137 0.48 6.81 12.01
C ILE A 137 1.23 5.55 11.56
N PHE A 138 2.55 5.57 11.57
CA PHE A 138 3.41 4.42 11.25
C PHE A 138 3.84 3.63 12.50
N ASP A 139 3.41 4.04 13.70
CA ASP A 139 3.68 3.29 14.93
C ASP A 139 2.78 2.06 15.01
N ARG A 140 3.30 0.98 15.57
CA ARG A 140 2.55 -0.27 15.74
C ARG A 140 1.35 -0.04 16.67
N PHE A 141 0.18 -0.56 16.26
CA PHE A 141 -1.10 -0.45 16.95
C PHE A 141 -1.65 0.98 17.07
N TYR A 142 -0.99 1.97 16.46
CA TYR A 142 -1.49 3.34 16.48
C TYR A 142 -2.77 3.48 15.64
N ARG A 143 -3.69 4.30 16.13
CA ARG A 143 -4.99 4.54 15.48
C ARG A 143 -5.49 5.92 15.91
N VAL A 144 -5.80 6.78 14.95
CA VAL A 144 -6.33 8.14 15.17
C VAL A 144 -7.66 8.09 15.92
N ASP A 145 -8.57 7.20 15.51
CA ASP A 145 -9.86 6.97 16.17
C ASP A 145 -10.03 5.47 16.48
N ARG A 146 -9.91 5.13 17.75
CA ARG A 146 -10.02 3.74 18.24
C ARG A 146 -11.42 3.16 18.07
N ALA A 147 -12.48 3.97 18.25
CA ALA A 147 -13.86 3.50 18.19
C ALA A 147 -14.29 3.21 16.75
N ARG A 148 -14.13 4.18 15.85
CA ARG A 148 -14.47 4.05 14.43
C ARG A 148 -13.65 2.96 13.75
N SER A 149 -12.36 2.89 14.04
CA SER A 149 -11.47 1.89 13.46
C SER A 149 -11.78 0.46 13.94
N ARG A 150 -12.32 0.27 15.18
CA ARG A 150 -12.78 -1.05 15.63
C ARG A 150 -13.95 -1.56 14.79
N ALA A 151 -14.95 -0.73 14.57
CA ALA A 151 -16.10 -1.08 13.74
C ALA A 151 -15.70 -1.50 12.31
N GLN A 152 -14.57 -0.97 11.81
CA GLN A 152 -14.05 -1.24 10.47
C GLN A 152 -12.92 -2.29 10.44
N GLY A 153 -12.69 -3.04 11.52
CA GLY A 153 -11.78 -4.20 11.56
C GLY A 153 -10.28 -3.91 11.41
N GLY A 154 -9.82 -2.67 11.62
CA GLY A 154 -8.40 -2.32 11.50
C GLY A 154 -7.55 -2.89 12.63
N THR A 155 -6.33 -3.37 12.33
CA THR A 155 -5.36 -3.89 13.30
C THR A 155 -4.46 -2.80 13.88
N GLY A 156 -4.23 -1.72 13.14
CA GLY A 156 -3.25 -0.68 13.48
C GLY A 156 -1.81 -1.10 13.14
N LEU A 157 -1.63 -2.16 12.35
CA LEU A 157 -0.32 -2.69 11.98
C LEU A 157 0.03 -2.45 10.51
N GLY A 158 -0.96 -2.23 9.62
CA GLY A 158 -0.74 -2.16 8.18
C GLY A 158 0.26 -1.10 7.74
N LEU A 159 0.20 0.13 8.29
CA LEU A 159 1.16 1.18 7.96
C LEU A 159 2.54 0.94 8.57
N ALA A 160 2.62 0.33 9.76
CA ALA A 160 3.89 -0.08 10.36
C ALA A 160 4.57 -1.16 9.50
N ILE A 161 3.82 -2.16 9.03
CA ILE A 161 4.31 -3.18 8.10
C ILE A 161 4.77 -2.54 6.80
N ALA A 162 3.98 -1.64 6.20
CA ALA A 162 4.35 -0.93 4.98
C ALA A 162 5.67 -0.18 5.15
N LYS A 163 5.87 0.52 6.26
CA LYS A 163 7.12 1.23 6.56
C LYS A 163 8.32 0.29 6.64
N GLU A 164 8.18 -0.84 7.32
CA GLU A 164 9.27 -1.81 7.44
C GLU A 164 9.62 -2.47 6.10
N ILE A 165 8.62 -2.85 5.31
CA ILE A 165 8.84 -3.39 3.96
C ILE A 165 9.58 -2.38 3.08
N ILE A 166 9.14 -1.13 3.05
CA ILE A 166 9.79 -0.08 2.26
C ILE A 166 11.22 0.17 2.74
N LYS A 167 11.47 0.13 4.05
CA LYS A 167 12.82 0.22 4.61
C LYS A 167 13.72 -0.94 4.17
N GLN A 168 13.19 -2.18 4.12
CA GLN A 168 13.93 -3.34 3.59
C GLN A 168 14.31 -3.18 2.12
N HIS A 169 13.49 -2.47 1.32
CA HIS A 169 13.79 -2.09 -0.07
C HIS A 169 14.68 -0.84 -0.18
N ASN A 170 15.36 -0.43 0.89
CA ASN A 170 16.19 0.78 0.95
C ASN A 170 15.44 2.06 0.59
N GLY A 171 14.13 2.07 0.77
CA GLY A 171 13.24 3.18 0.44
C GLY A 171 12.75 3.97 1.64
N PHE A 172 11.87 4.94 1.36
CA PHE A 172 11.23 5.78 2.37
C PHE A 172 9.73 5.87 2.11
N ILE A 173 8.95 5.98 3.20
CA ILE A 173 7.52 6.25 3.15
C ILE A 173 7.16 7.37 4.14
N TRP A 174 6.32 8.29 3.70
CA TRP A 174 5.74 9.33 4.56
C TRP A 174 4.33 9.68 4.13
N ALA A 175 3.64 10.50 4.93
CA ALA A 175 2.32 11.02 4.62
C ALA A 175 2.26 12.53 4.79
N LYS A 176 1.51 13.18 3.91
CA LYS A 176 1.00 14.55 4.06
C LYS A 176 -0.51 14.48 4.15
N SER A 177 -1.11 15.24 5.05
CA SER A 177 -2.56 15.23 5.21
C SER A 177 -3.04 16.54 5.80
N GLU A 178 -4.27 16.91 5.42
CA GLU A 178 -5.03 17.97 6.02
C GLU A 178 -6.39 17.41 6.46
N TYR A 179 -6.70 17.55 7.74
CA TYR A 179 -7.94 17.03 8.31
C TYR A 179 -9.15 17.65 7.60
N GLY A 180 -10.07 16.82 7.13
CA GLY A 180 -11.23 17.21 6.33
C GLY A 180 -10.98 17.35 4.83
N LYS A 181 -9.73 17.14 4.33
CA LYS A 181 -9.42 17.28 2.89
C LYS A 181 -8.81 16.04 2.25
N GLY A 182 -8.27 15.13 3.07
CA GLY A 182 -7.68 13.90 2.61
C GLY A 182 -6.22 13.74 2.96
N SER A 183 -5.60 12.68 2.45
CA SER A 183 -4.21 12.31 2.71
C SER A 183 -3.48 11.93 1.44
N THR A 184 -2.17 12.10 1.45
CA THR A 184 -1.26 11.61 0.41
C THR A 184 -0.15 10.80 1.07
N PHE A 185 -0.06 9.53 0.73
CA PHE A 185 1.05 8.66 1.11
C PHE A 185 2.04 8.62 -0.04
N THR A 186 3.31 8.86 0.27
CA THR A 186 4.40 8.87 -0.73
C THR A 186 5.43 7.83 -0.37
N ILE A 187 5.77 6.98 -1.34
CA ILE A 187 6.81 5.97 -1.28
C ILE A 187 7.92 6.41 -2.23
N VAL A 188 9.16 6.31 -1.78
CA VAL A 188 10.35 6.49 -2.61
C VAL A 188 11.17 5.22 -2.54
N LEU A 189 11.52 4.70 -3.71
CA LEU A 189 12.38 3.52 -3.85
C LEU A 189 13.61 3.88 -4.69
N PRO A 190 14.77 3.25 -4.45
CA PRO A 190 15.91 3.35 -5.35
C PRO A 190 15.50 2.95 -6.78
N TYR A 191 16.03 3.65 -7.77
CA TYR A 191 15.74 3.42 -9.18
C TYR A 191 17.00 3.66 -10.00
N GLU A 192 17.31 2.76 -10.90
CA GLU A 192 18.39 2.90 -11.86
C GLU A 192 17.81 2.96 -13.28
N LYS A 193 17.96 4.11 -13.91
CA LYS A 193 17.36 4.38 -15.21
C LYS A 193 17.85 3.46 -16.32
N ASP A 194 19.07 2.95 -16.21
CA ASP A 194 19.75 2.17 -17.23
C ASP A 194 19.87 0.66 -16.90
N ALA A 195 19.27 0.20 -15.81
CA ALA A 195 19.30 -1.22 -15.38
C ALA A 195 18.80 -2.20 -16.46
N VAL A 196 17.93 -1.76 -17.36
CA VAL A 196 17.38 -2.60 -18.44
C VAL A 196 18.30 -2.73 -19.65
N LYS A 197 19.31 -1.84 -19.77
CA LYS A 197 20.19 -1.89 -20.95
C LYS A 197 21.27 -2.96 -20.85
N GLU A 198 21.66 -3.36 -19.65
CA GLU A 198 22.72 -4.36 -19.46
C GLU A 198 22.22 -5.78 -19.74
N GLU A 199 20.99 -6.15 -19.32
CA GLU A 199 20.43 -7.49 -19.61
C GLU A 199 20.05 -7.70 -21.09
N ALA A 200 19.67 -6.66 -21.82
CA ALA A 200 19.31 -6.76 -23.24
C ALA A 200 20.53 -7.01 -24.16
N TRP A 201 21.75 -6.80 -23.69
CA TRP A 201 22.98 -7.01 -24.47
C TRP A 201 23.57 -8.41 -24.26
N GLU A 202 23.25 -9.10 -23.18
CA GLU A 202 23.77 -10.46 -22.94
C GLU A 202 23.06 -11.50 -23.80
N ASP A 203 21.77 -11.31 -24.13
CA ASP A 203 20.99 -12.21 -24.99
C ASP A 203 21.33 -12.09 -26.50
N GLU A 204 21.93 -10.96 -26.96
CA GLU A 204 22.30 -10.76 -28.38
C GLU A 204 23.72 -11.27 -28.73
N VAL A 205 24.51 -11.69 -27.76
CA VAL A 205 25.89 -12.14 -27.97
C VAL A 205 26.04 -13.67 -28.04
N GLU A 206 24.97 -14.43 -27.77
CA GLU A 206 24.99 -15.93 -27.84
C GLU A 206 24.35 -16.50 -29.14
N GLU A 207 24.11 -15.71 -30.20
CA GLU A 207 23.81 -16.19 -31.54
C GLU A 207 25.04 -15.97 -32.48
#